data_8a75e53adaa1502b08c739cdf715f7df
#
_entry.id   8a75e53adaa1502b08c739cdf715f7df
#
_cell.length_a   1.000
_cell.length_b   1.000
_cell.length_c   1.000
_cell.angle_alpha   90.00
_cell.angle_beta   90.00
_cell.angle_gamma   90.00
#
_symmetry.space_group_name_H-M   'P 1'
#
loop_
_entity.id
_entity.type
_entity.pdbx_description
1 polymer ?
#
loop_
_entity_poly.entity_id
_entity_poly.type
_entity_poly.pdbx_seq_one_letter_code
_entity_poly.pdbx_strand_id
1 'polypeptide(L)'
;MPNDTINNAIKKASGEGSTAVYEEITYEGYGPCGVAVIVNANTDNRNRTASDVRHVFDKAGGNLGTSGCVSYMFNKKGVIVIEKESTDMDEEELMMLALDAGAEDFTSSDDVYEITTDPSNFSEVREKLEQAGLTFLEADVQMVPTTTVSLDAVSYTHLTL
;
A
#
# COMPACT_ATOMS: atom_id res chain seq x y z
N MET A 1 25.38 26.69 -15.31
CA MET A 1 24.03 26.45 -15.91
C MET A 1 23.25 27.76 -15.84
N PRO A 2 22.58 28.22 -16.91
CA PRO A 2 21.74 29.40 -16.86
C PRO A 2 20.62 29.24 -15.82
N ASN A 3 20.33 30.28 -15.05
CA ASN A 3 19.26 30.28 -14.04
C ASN A 3 17.89 29.90 -14.62
N ASP A 4 17.64 30.22 -15.89
CA ASP A 4 16.40 29.89 -16.57
C ASP A 4 16.18 28.37 -16.73
N THR A 5 17.24 27.61 -16.92
CA THR A 5 17.17 26.14 -17.02
C THR A 5 16.80 25.52 -15.67
N ILE A 6 17.34 26.07 -14.57
CA ILE A 6 17.03 25.62 -13.21
C ILE A 6 15.58 25.98 -12.85
N ASN A 7 15.16 27.21 -13.13
CA ASN A 7 13.80 27.67 -12.86
C ASN A 7 12.75 26.89 -13.68
N ASN A 8 13.05 26.56 -14.93
CA ASN A 8 12.17 25.75 -15.78
C ASN A 8 12.09 24.29 -15.30
N ALA A 9 13.20 23.73 -14.78
CA ALA A 9 13.20 22.41 -14.19
C ALA A 9 12.38 22.37 -12.88
N ILE A 10 12.53 23.40 -12.04
CA ILE A 10 11.74 23.54 -10.80
C ILE A 10 10.25 23.71 -11.12
N LYS A 11 9.88 24.57 -12.06
CA LYS A 11 8.49 24.76 -12.51
C LYS A 11 7.89 23.48 -13.09
N LYS A 12 8.67 22.71 -13.81
CA LYS A 12 8.23 21.41 -14.35
C LYS A 12 8.04 20.36 -13.27
N ALA A 13 8.87 20.38 -12.23
CA ALA A 13 8.79 19.46 -11.09
C ALA A 13 7.70 19.87 -10.08
N SER A 14 7.44 21.18 -9.92
CA SER A 14 6.37 21.69 -9.04
C SER A 14 4.96 21.65 -9.67
N GLY A 15 4.85 21.22 -10.94
CA GLY A 15 3.56 21.18 -11.65
C GLY A 15 3.02 22.56 -12.09
N GLU A 16 3.75 23.65 -11.80
CA GLU A 16 3.42 24.99 -12.27
C GLU A 16 3.63 25.10 -13.78
N GLY A 17 2.58 24.89 -14.55
CA GLY A 17 2.59 24.96 -16.02
C GLY A 17 2.17 23.65 -16.70
N SER A 18 1.90 22.61 -15.95
CA SER A 18 1.22 21.41 -16.45
C SER A 18 -0.29 21.61 -16.32
N THR A 19 -0.99 21.65 -17.43
CA THR A 19 -2.47 21.55 -17.47
C THR A 19 -2.95 20.11 -17.31
N ALA A 20 -2.05 19.18 -17.01
CA ALA A 20 -2.39 17.80 -16.78
C ALA A 20 -3.11 17.68 -15.43
N VAL A 21 -4.39 17.37 -15.47
CA VAL A 21 -5.19 17.00 -14.32
C VAL A 21 -4.92 15.51 -14.09
N TYR A 22 -4.28 15.19 -12.96
CA TYR A 22 -4.10 13.80 -12.56
C TYR A 22 -5.37 13.29 -11.87
N GLU A 23 -5.78 12.11 -12.24
CA GLU A 23 -6.89 11.39 -11.61
C GLU A 23 -6.42 10.05 -11.04
N GLU A 24 -6.92 9.71 -9.87
CA GLU A 24 -6.67 8.42 -9.23
C GLU A 24 -7.69 7.40 -9.76
N ILE A 25 -7.17 6.26 -10.22
CA ILE A 25 -7.99 5.18 -10.78
C ILE A 25 -7.56 3.86 -10.14
N THR A 26 -8.55 3.11 -9.69
CA THR A 26 -8.33 1.76 -9.18
C THR A 26 -8.69 0.73 -10.25
N TYR A 27 -7.77 -0.16 -10.53
CA TYR A 27 -7.98 -1.33 -11.39
C TYR A 27 -8.02 -2.59 -10.53
N GLU A 28 -8.88 -3.51 -10.92
CA GLU A 28 -9.11 -4.74 -10.20
C GLU A 28 -9.02 -5.92 -11.15
N GLY A 29 -8.44 -7.02 -10.70
CA GLY A 29 -8.31 -8.21 -11.53
C GLY A 29 -7.77 -9.40 -10.77
N TYR A 30 -7.52 -10.44 -11.52
CA TYR A 30 -6.90 -11.66 -11.02
C TYR A 30 -5.56 -11.88 -11.70
N GLY A 31 -4.54 -12.11 -10.90
CA GLY A 31 -3.24 -12.61 -11.35
C GLY A 31 -3.26 -14.12 -11.60
N PRO A 32 -2.13 -14.71 -11.96
CA PRO A 32 -1.99 -16.15 -12.10
C PRO A 32 -2.41 -16.85 -10.79
N CYS A 33 -2.88 -18.09 -10.92
CA CYS A 33 -3.38 -18.92 -9.81
C CYS A 33 -4.57 -18.33 -9.03
N GLY A 34 -5.29 -17.35 -9.60
CA GLY A 34 -6.49 -16.77 -8.99
C GLY A 34 -6.21 -15.78 -7.87
N VAL A 35 -5.02 -15.21 -7.81
CA VAL A 35 -4.67 -14.18 -6.85
C VAL A 35 -5.42 -12.89 -7.18
N ALA A 36 -6.18 -12.37 -6.23
CA ALA A 36 -6.84 -11.08 -6.36
C ALA A 36 -5.82 -9.94 -6.31
N VAL A 37 -5.91 -9.00 -7.25
CA VAL A 37 -4.98 -7.88 -7.38
C VAL A 37 -5.75 -6.58 -7.51
N ILE A 38 -5.39 -5.59 -6.68
CA ILE A 38 -5.84 -4.20 -6.78
C ILE A 38 -4.65 -3.33 -7.16
N VAL A 39 -4.82 -2.48 -8.16
CA VAL A 39 -3.81 -1.52 -8.62
C VAL A 39 -4.37 -0.12 -8.54
N ASN A 40 -3.79 0.72 -7.69
CA ASN A 40 -4.08 2.14 -7.65
C ASN A 40 -3.10 2.88 -8.56
N ALA A 41 -3.61 3.61 -9.52
CA ALA A 41 -2.84 4.36 -10.47
C ALA A 41 -3.23 5.84 -10.46
N ASN A 42 -2.23 6.72 -10.45
CA ASN A 42 -2.42 8.15 -10.63
C ASN A 42 -1.98 8.52 -12.04
N THR A 43 -2.87 9.06 -12.86
CA THR A 43 -2.64 9.26 -14.29
C THR A 43 -3.26 10.53 -14.83
N ASP A 44 -2.61 11.09 -15.85
CA ASP A 44 -3.11 12.18 -16.69
C ASP A 44 -3.88 11.67 -17.92
N ASN A 45 -3.84 10.35 -18.19
CA ASN A 45 -4.50 9.75 -19.36
C ASN A 45 -5.07 8.36 -19.05
N ARG A 46 -6.33 8.36 -18.64
CA ARG A 46 -7.09 7.17 -18.26
C ARG A 46 -7.08 6.05 -19.32
N ASN A 47 -7.22 6.42 -20.59
CA ASN A 47 -7.30 5.41 -21.66
C ASN A 47 -5.97 4.71 -21.90
N ARG A 48 -4.87 5.48 -21.88
CA ARG A 48 -3.52 4.92 -22.02
C ARG A 48 -3.24 3.97 -20.86
N THR A 49 -3.44 4.43 -19.62
CA THR A 49 -3.19 3.61 -18.41
C THR A 49 -4.05 2.36 -18.38
N ALA A 50 -5.32 2.44 -18.76
CA ALA A 50 -6.17 1.25 -18.83
C ALA A 50 -5.66 0.20 -19.83
N SER A 51 -5.15 0.66 -20.98
CA SER A 51 -4.53 -0.24 -21.98
C SER A 51 -3.25 -0.87 -21.48
N ASP A 52 -2.40 -0.09 -20.81
CA ASP A 52 -1.12 -0.56 -20.27
C ASP A 52 -1.34 -1.57 -19.15
N VAL A 53 -2.23 -1.27 -18.21
CA VAL A 53 -2.58 -2.19 -17.11
C VAL A 53 -3.16 -3.50 -17.66
N ARG A 54 -4.09 -3.43 -18.62
CA ARG A 54 -4.64 -4.63 -19.26
C ARG A 54 -3.55 -5.48 -19.91
N HIS A 55 -2.65 -4.82 -20.64
CA HIS A 55 -1.53 -5.52 -21.30
C HIS A 55 -0.62 -6.23 -20.29
N VAL A 56 -0.33 -5.60 -19.15
CA VAL A 56 0.48 -6.19 -18.08
C VAL A 56 -0.22 -7.42 -17.49
N PHE A 57 -1.53 -7.32 -17.18
CA PHE A 57 -2.31 -8.46 -16.69
C PHE A 57 -2.30 -9.63 -17.67
N ASP A 58 -2.59 -9.37 -18.95
CA ASP A 58 -2.62 -10.39 -19.99
C ASP A 58 -1.24 -11.06 -20.17
N LYS A 59 -0.16 -10.27 -20.17
CA LYS A 59 1.21 -10.76 -20.27
C LYS A 59 1.64 -11.63 -19.09
N ALA A 60 1.18 -11.29 -17.88
CA ALA A 60 1.45 -12.05 -16.67
C ALA A 60 0.56 -13.30 -16.52
N GLY A 61 -0.33 -13.59 -17.47
CA GLY A 61 -1.26 -14.72 -17.39
C GLY A 61 -2.44 -14.49 -16.43
N GLY A 62 -2.70 -13.23 -16.10
CA GLY A 62 -3.84 -12.79 -15.33
C GLY A 62 -4.99 -12.28 -16.20
N ASN A 63 -5.97 -11.67 -15.57
CA ASN A 63 -7.13 -11.09 -16.24
C ASN A 63 -7.58 -9.82 -15.51
N LEU A 64 -7.62 -8.70 -16.22
CA LEU A 64 -8.21 -7.46 -15.70
C LEU A 64 -9.73 -7.59 -15.70
N GLY A 65 -10.32 -7.43 -14.51
CA GLY A 65 -11.75 -7.50 -14.30
C GLY A 65 -12.45 -6.15 -14.40
N THR A 66 -13.72 -6.15 -14.02
CA THR A 66 -14.51 -4.93 -13.84
C THR A 66 -14.33 -4.38 -12.43
N SER A 67 -14.58 -3.08 -12.25
CA SER A 67 -14.59 -2.45 -10.93
C SER A 67 -15.51 -3.19 -9.96
N GLY A 68 -15.04 -3.49 -8.76
CA GLY A 68 -15.78 -4.26 -7.75
C GLY A 68 -15.59 -5.78 -7.81
N CYS A 69 -14.81 -6.31 -8.75
CA CYS A 69 -14.68 -7.77 -8.91
C CYS A 69 -13.83 -8.44 -7.82
N VAL A 70 -12.91 -7.70 -7.18
CA VAL A 70 -12.07 -8.21 -6.09
C VAL A 70 -12.06 -7.32 -4.85
N SER A 71 -12.50 -6.07 -4.93
CA SER A 71 -12.44 -5.11 -3.82
C SER A 71 -13.21 -5.55 -2.58
N TYR A 72 -14.25 -6.39 -2.72
CA TYR A 72 -14.98 -6.96 -1.60
C TYR A 72 -14.14 -7.94 -0.74
N MET A 73 -13.03 -8.42 -1.27
CA MET A 73 -12.08 -9.29 -0.56
C MET A 73 -11.03 -8.51 0.25
N PHE A 74 -11.05 -7.18 0.16
CA PHE A 74 -10.11 -6.32 0.84
C PHE A 74 -10.83 -5.32 1.74
N ASN A 75 -10.24 -5.04 2.88
CA ASN A 75 -10.66 -3.97 3.76
C ASN A 75 -9.58 -2.88 3.80
N LYS A 76 -10.00 -1.62 3.70
CA LYS A 76 -9.09 -0.51 3.88
C LYS A 76 -8.75 -0.39 5.35
N LYS A 77 -7.47 -0.54 5.72
CA LYS A 77 -6.97 -0.50 7.09
C LYS A 77 -5.72 0.37 7.18
N GLY A 78 -5.51 0.99 8.33
CA GLY A 78 -4.20 1.52 8.67
C GLY A 78 -3.31 0.38 9.13
N VAL A 79 -2.12 0.28 8.55
CA VAL A 79 -1.12 -0.74 8.89
C VAL A 79 0.15 -0.05 9.33
N ILE A 80 0.66 -0.43 10.49
CA ILE A 80 1.93 0.06 11.04
C ILE A 80 2.81 -1.15 11.31
N VAL A 81 3.98 -1.18 10.70
CA VAL A 81 4.96 -2.27 10.83
C VAL A 81 6.17 -1.76 11.59
N ILE A 82 6.56 -2.47 12.63
CA ILE A 82 7.69 -2.16 13.50
C ILE A 82 8.64 -3.36 13.49
N GLU A 83 9.92 -3.11 13.20
CA GLU A 83 10.95 -4.16 13.34
C GLU A 83 11.20 -4.48 14.80
N LYS A 84 11.27 -5.76 15.15
CA LYS A 84 11.55 -6.21 16.51
C LYS A 84 12.91 -5.71 17.02
N GLU A 85 13.89 -5.63 16.14
CA GLU A 85 15.24 -5.14 16.47
C GLU A 85 15.28 -3.62 16.71
N SER A 86 14.26 -2.88 16.27
CA SER A 86 14.21 -1.41 16.39
C SER A 86 13.60 -0.92 17.71
N THR A 87 13.09 -1.82 18.55
CA THR A 87 12.47 -1.49 19.82
C THR A 87 13.00 -2.36 20.95
N ASP A 88 13.17 -1.76 22.13
CA ASP A 88 13.52 -2.48 23.37
C ASP A 88 12.28 -2.95 24.15
N MET A 89 11.07 -2.60 23.67
CA MET A 89 9.82 -3.04 24.30
C MET A 89 9.56 -4.51 24.03
N ASP A 90 9.04 -5.21 25.02
CA ASP A 90 8.57 -6.57 24.80
C ASP A 90 7.21 -6.60 24.09
N GLU A 91 6.83 -7.78 23.61
CA GLU A 91 5.61 -7.98 22.82
C GLU A 91 4.34 -7.61 23.60
N GLU A 92 4.28 -7.93 24.88
CA GLU A 92 3.11 -7.66 25.73
C GLU A 92 2.96 -6.15 25.99
N GLU A 93 4.07 -5.47 26.26
CA GLU A 93 4.10 -4.03 26.48
C GLU A 93 3.69 -3.26 25.22
N LEU A 94 4.24 -3.65 24.06
CA LEU A 94 3.91 -3.03 22.77
C LEU A 94 2.46 -3.28 22.38
N MET A 95 1.97 -4.50 22.60
CA MET A 95 0.56 -4.83 22.34
C MET A 95 -0.39 -3.99 23.20
N MET A 96 -0.11 -3.85 24.50
CA MET A 96 -0.92 -3.01 25.38
C MET A 96 -0.91 -1.54 24.93
N LEU A 97 0.26 -1.02 24.59
CA LEU A 97 0.42 0.34 24.09
C LEU A 97 -0.37 0.57 22.78
N ALA A 98 -0.31 -0.38 21.84
CA ALA A 98 -1.04 -0.30 20.58
C ALA A 98 -2.56 -0.31 20.80
N LEU A 99 -3.06 -1.19 21.64
CA LEU A 99 -4.49 -1.26 21.96
C LEU A 99 -4.99 0.00 22.69
N ASP A 100 -4.23 0.53 23.64
CA ASP A 100 -4.53 1.79 24.32
C ASP A 100 -4.47 2.99 23.38
N ALA A 101 -3.63 2.94 22.35
CA ALA A 101 -3.59 3.94 21.29
C ALA A 101 -4.84 3.91 20.40
N GLY A 102 -5.55 2.79 20.33
CA GLY A 102 -6.77 2.60 19.54
C GLY A 102 -6.58 1.66 18.34
N ALA A 103 -5.57 0.77 18.38
CA ALA A 103 -5.42 -0.30 17.39
C ALA A 103 -6.57 -1.32 17.49
N GLU A 104 -6.94 -1.90 16.35
CA GLU A 104 -7.96 -2.96 16.29
C GLU A 104 -7.35 -4.35 16.45
N ASP A 105 -6.15 -4.54 15.95
CA ASP A 105 -5.46 -5.83 15.99
C ASP A 105 -3.94 -5.64 16.10
N PHE A 106 -3.28 -6.66 16.65
CA PHE A 106 -1.84 -6.72 16.81
C PHE A 106 -1.36 -8.12 16.46
N THR A 107 -0.43 -8.21 15.53
CA THR A 107 0.15 -9.49 15.08
C THR A 107 1.66 -9.45 15.25
N SER A 108 2.22 -10.53 15.78
CA SER A 108 3.66 -10.73 15.92
C SER A 108 4.11 -11.80 14.92
N SER A 109 5.02 -11.43 14.04
CA SER A 109 5.72 -12.33 13.13
C SER A 109 7.16 -12.54 13.60
N ASP A 110 7.96 -13.30 12.86
CA ASP A 110 9.33 -13.61 13.27
C ASP A 110 10.20 -12.36 13.48
N ASP A 111 10.14 -11.40 12.57
CA ASP A 111 11.00 -10.23 12.55
C ASP A 111 10.28 -8.89 12.82
N VAL A 112 8.95 -8.88 12.76
CA VAL A 112 8.17 -7.64 12.82
C VAL A 112 6.92 -7.78 13.70
N TYR A 113 6.50 -6.65 14.24
CA TYR A 113 5.17 -6.45 14.79
C TYR A 113 4.32 -5.68 13.76
N GLU A 114 3.10 -6.15 13.52
CA GLU A 114 2.14 -5.51 12.66
C GLU A 114 0.93 -5.05 13.49
N ILE A 115 0.63 -3.77 13.42
CA ILE A 115 -0.48 -3.12 14.13
C ILE A 115 -1.49 -2.68 13.09
N THR A 116 -2.72 -3.17 13.23
CA THR A 116 -3.81 -2.82 12.32
C THR A 116 -4.81 -1.92 13.02
N THR A 117 -5.28 -0.89 12.33
CA THR A 117 -6.23 0.09 12.86
C THR A 117 -7.27 0.50 11.82
N ASP A 118 -8.37 1.06 12.28
CA ASP A 118 -9.32 1.72 11.39
C ASP A 118 -8.63 2.90 10.67
N PRO A 119 -8.88 3.11 9.36
CA PRO A 119 -8.28 4.21 8.60
C PRO A 119 -8.51 5.59 9.20
N SER A 120 -9.65 5.80 9.89
CA SER A 120 -9.97 7.07 10.55
C SER A 120 -9.12 7.35 11.79
N ASN A 121 -8.68 6.30 12.47
CA ASN A 121 -7.89 6.37 13.69
C ASN A 121 -6.37 6.26 13.42
N PHE A 122 -5.99 5.94 12.19
CA PHE A 122 -4.60 5.68 11.81
C PHE A 122 -3.63 6.80 12.23
N SER A 123 -3.99 8.06 11.97
CA SER A 123 -3.13 9.20 12.29
C SER A 123 -2.93 9.36 13.80
N GLU A 124 -3.98 9.14 14.59
CA GLU A 124 -3.94 9.24 16.06
C GLU A 124 -3.08 8.11 16.65
N VAL A 125 -3.30 6.87 16.19
CA VAL A 125 -2.54 5.70 16.64
C VAL A 125 -1.06 5.87 16.30
N ARG A 126 -0.76 6.25 15.07
CA ARG A 126 0.61 6.53 14.63
C ARG A 126 1.29 7.58 15.50
N GLU A 127 0.63 8.72 15.75
CA GLU A 127 1.19 9.80 16.57
C GLU A 127 1.49 9.36 18.00
N LYS A 128 0.60 8.58 18.62
CA LYS A 128 0.81 8.04 19.98
C LYS A 128 2.00 7.09 20.04
N LEU A 129 2.15 6.23 19.05
CA LEU A 129 3.28 5.29 18.97
C LEU A 129 4.60 6.03 18.69
N GLU A 130 4.60 7.08 17.87
CA GLU A 130 5.77 7.96 17.65
C GLU A 130 6.19 8.68 18.95
N GLN A 131 5.21 9.16 19.73
CA GLN A 131 5.49 9.80 21.03
C GLN A 131 6.06 8.82 22.06
N ALA A 132 5.75 7.55 21.96
CA ALA A 132 6.35 6.49 22.77
C ALA A 132 7.78 6.13 22.33
N GLY A 133 8.30 6.75 21.27
CA GLY A 133 9.66 6.57 20.78
C GLY A 133 9.84 5.42 19.79
N LEU A 134 8.74 4.88 19.25
CA LEU A 134 8.79 3.79 18.27
C LEU A 134 9.15 4.29 16.87
N THR A 135 9.95 3.51 16.16
CA THR A 135 10.31 3.74 14.77
C THR A 135 9.57 2.74 13.88
N PHE A 136 8.95 3.22 12.81
CA PHE A 136 8.19 2.38 11.90
C PHE A 136 9.00 2.01 10.66
N LEU A 137 8.95 0.74 10.28
CA LEU A 137 9.42 0.27 8.98
C LEU A 137 8.46 0.76 7.88
N GLU A 138 7.17 0.65 8.15
CA GLU A 138 6.09 1.08 7.28
C GLU A 138 4.91 1.59 8.12
N ALA A 139 4.25 2.65 7.69
CA ALA A 139 3.06 3.17 8.32
C ALA A 139 2.18 3.86 7.26
N ASP A 140 1.18 3.16 6.76
CA ASP A 140 0.30 3.65 5.69
C ASP A 140 -1.11 3.03 5.78
N VAL A 141 -2.03 3.60 5.02
CA VAL A 141 -3.40 3.07 4.88
C VAL A 141 -3.45 2.19 3.63
N GLN A 142 -3.62 0.90 3.85
CA GLN A 142 -3.53 -0.14 2.83
C GLN A 142 -4.85 -0.90 2.66
N MET A 143 -4.93 -1.64 1.55
CA MET A 143 -6.00 -2.61 1.30
C MET A 143 -5.56 -3.98 1.81
N VAL A 144 -6.08 -4.36 2.98
CA VAL A 144 -5.73 -5.63 3.64
C VAL A 144 -6.69 -6.72 3.19
N PRO A 145 -6.20 -7.87 2.69
CA PRO A 145 -7.05 -8.97 2.27
C PRO A 145 -7.73 -9.65 3.46
N THR A 146 -9.00 -10.01 3.30
CA THR A 146 -9.74 -10.81 4.30
C THR A 146 -9.44 -12.31 4.20
N THR A 147 -8.94 -12.73 3.05
CA THR A 147 -8.58 -14.13 2.78
C THR A 147 -7.32 -14.17 1.92
N THR A 148 -6.40 -15.05 2.25
CA THR A 148 -5.17 -15.28 1.50
C THR A 148 -5.18 -16.65 0.82
N VAL A 149 -4.44 -16.80 -0.27
CA VAL A 149 -4.19 -18.05 -0.95
C VAL A 149 -2.70 -18.40 -0.87
N SER A 150 -2.40 -19.66 -0.59
CA SER A 150 -1.01 -20.13 -0.61
C SER A 150 -0.57 -20.39 -2.04
N LEU A 151 0.56 -19.82 -2.43
CA LEU A 151 1.19 -20.07 -3.72
C LEU A 151 2.41 -20.98 -3.55
N ASP A 152 2.67 -21.83 -4.55
CA ASP A 152 3.95 -22.51 -4.64
C ASP A 152 5.06 -21.54 -5.10
N ALA A 153 6.33 -21.93 -4.94
CA ALA A 153 7.46 -21.07 -5.26
C ALA A 153 7.50 -20.64 -6.73
N VAL A 154 7.02 -21.48 -7.65
CA VAL A 154 6.99 -21.19 -9.09
C VAL A 154 5.93 -20.14 -9.40
N SER A 155 4.73 -20.32 -8.85
CA SER A 155 3.61 -19.38 -9.04
C SER A 155 3.91 -18.03 -8.39
N TYR A 156 4.53 -18.01 -7.22
CA TYR A 156 4.96 -16.78 -6.56
C TYR A 156 5.99 -16.02 -7.40
N THR A 157 7.01 -16.69 -7.92
CA THR A 157 8.01 -16.08 -8.79
C THR A 157 7.38 -15.52 -10.06
N HIS A 158 6.41 -16.22 -10.66
CA HIS A 158 5.72 -15.76 -11.85
C HIS A 158 4.85 -14.51 -11.59
N LEU A 159 4.28 -14.39 -10.39
CA LEU A 159 3.48 -13.23 -10.00
C LEU A 159 4.35 -11.97 -9.76
N THR A 160 5.59 -12.13 -9.29
CA THR A 160 6.49 -11.04 -8.88
C THR A 160 7.47 -10.58 -9.97
N LEU A 161 7.54 -11.26 -11.10
CA LEU A 161 8.35 -10.88 -12.27
C LEU A 161 7.59 -9.99 -13.25
#